data_135c1b10306aa336d5efc9045d615b4c
#
_entry.id   135c1b10306aa336d5efc9045d615b4c
#
_cell.length_a   1.000
_cell.length_b   1.000
_cell.length_c   1.000
_cell.angle_alpha   90.00
_cell.angle_beta   90.00
_cell.angle_gamma   90.00
#
_symmetry.space_group_name_H-M   'P 1'
#
loop_
_entity.id
_entity.type
_entity.pdbx_description
1 polymer ?
#
loop_
_entity_poly.entity_id
_entity_poly.type
_entity_poly.pdbx_seq_one_letter_code
_entity_poly.pdbx_strand_id
1 'polypeptide(L)'
;MLNKAFEIIEAHWLFGVAPERIAAMVHPQSIVHSMVEFVDGGVKAQLGVPDMRLPISYALGETARMYLPGRLTLEQYASMTFEKPDTERFPCLALAHRCLERGGNMACVVNAANEVAVAPFWLVS
;
A
#
# COMPACT_ATOMS: atom_id res chain seq x y z
N MET A 1 5.75 -3.95 7.40
CA MET A 1 6.13 -2.70 6.68
C MET A 1 6.83 -2.95 5.33
N LEU A 2 7.53 -4.08 5.13
CA LEU A 2 8.15 -4.35 3.83
C LEU A 2 7.14 -4.47 2.67
N ASN A 3 5.96 -5.08 2.90
CA ASN A 3 4.87 -5.07 1.90
C ASN A 3 4.54 -3.65 1.42
N LYS A 4 4.51 -2.68 2.33
CA LYS A 4 4.25 -1.28 1.96
C LYS A 4 5.39 -0.68 1.14
N ALA A 5 6.64 -1.13 1.35
CA ALA A 5 7.76 -0.76 0.50
C ALA A 5 7.58 -1.31 -0.93
N PHE A 6 7.12 -2.56 -1.07
CA PHE A 6 6.80 -3.12 -2.39
C PHE A 6 5.65 -2.37 -3.07
N GLU A 7 4.61 -2.02 -2.34
CA GLU A 7 3.50 -1.24 -2.91
C GLU A 7 3.94 0.16 -3.44
N ILE A 8 4.95 0.78 -2.83
CA ILE A 8 5.55 2.01 -3.37
C ILE A 8 6.25 1.74 -4.71
N ILE A 9 7.01 0.64 -4.78
CA ILE A 9 7.69 0.22 -6.01
C ILE A 9 6.66 -0.13 -7.10
N GLU A 10 5.62 -0.87 -6.74
CA GLU A 10 4.53 -1.25 -7.63
C GLU A 10 3.80 -0.02 -8.17
N ALA A 11 3.46 0.94 -7.33
CA ALA A 11 2.78 2.16 -7.74
C ALA A 11 3.61 2.97 -8.74
N HIS A 12 4.92 3.04 -8.55
CA HIS A 12 5.82 3.67 -9.52
C HIS A 12 5.70 3.03 -10.90
N TRP A 13 5.81 1.70 -10.97
CA TRP A 13 5.81 0.98 -12.25
C TRP A 13 4.43 0.88 -12.90
N LEU A 14 3.36 0.71 -12.11
CA LEU A 14 2.01 0.60 -12.63
C LEU A 14 1.46 1.93 -13.16
N PHE A 15 1.80 3.03 -12.51
CA PHE A 15 1.22 4.33 -12.82
C PHE A 15 2.21 5.32 -13.45
N GLY A 16 3.49 4.97 -13.56
CA GLY A 16 4.52 5.85 -14.09
C GLY A 16 4.72 7.12 -13.23
N VAL A 17 4.41 7.05 -11.94
CA VAL A 17 4.53 8.17 -11.01
C VAL A 17 5.94 8.22 -10.44
N ALA A 18 6.54 9.42 -10.42
CA ALA A 18 7.87 9.60 -9.84
C ALA A 18 7.89 9.23 -8.34
N PRO A 19 8.96 8.60 -7.85
CA PRO A 19 9.04 8.09 -6.47
C PRO A 19 8.74 9.15 -5.40
N GLU A 20 9.15 10.39 -5.64
CA GLU A 20 8.96 11.53 -4.73
C GLU A 20 7.47 11.92 -4.58
N ARG A 21 6.64 11.48 -5.53
CA ARG A 21 5.20 11.71 -5.53
C ARG A 21 4.40 10.56 -4.92
N ILE A 22 5.08 9.53 -4.44
CA ILE A 22 4.46 8.36 -3.81
C ILE A 22 4.77 8.40 -2.32
N ALA A 23 3.75 8.52 -1.50
CA ALA A 23 3.88 8.55 -0.05
C ALA A 23 3.08 7.42 0.60
N ALA A 24 3.61 6.90 1.70
CA ALA A 24 2.89 6.00 2.58
C ALA A 24 2.39 6.75 3.81
N MET A 25 1.23 6.40 4.31
CA MET A 25 0.67 6.89 5.56
C MET A 25 0.25 5.73 6.44
N VAL A 26 0.32 5.92 7.75
CA VAL A 26 -0.25 5.00 8.72
C VAL A 26 -1.68 5.41 9.00
N HIS A 27 -2.61 4.49 8.83
CA HIS A 27 -4.03 4.68 9.07
C HIS A 27 -4.55 3.51 9.91
N PRO A 28 -4.60 3.66 11.25
CA PRO A 28 -4.90 2.57 12.17
C PRO A 28 -6.26 1.90 11.92
N GLN A 29 -7.25 2.68 11.51
CA GLN A 29 -8.60 2.16 11.24
C GLN A 29 -8.68 1.33 9.95
N SER A 30 -7.69 1.46 9.07
CA SER A 30 -7.61 0.71 7.80
C SER A 30 -8.87 0.80 6.92
N ILE A 31 -9.53 1.95 6.94
CA ILE A 31 -10.73 2.23 6.14
C ILE A 31 -10.32 2.82 4.79
N VAL A 32 -9.36 3.74 4.79
CA VAL A 32 -8.78 4.32 3.58
C VAL A 32 -7.63 3.44 3.11
N HIS A 33 -7.75 2.93 1.90
CA HIS A 33 -6.77 2.01 1.33
C HIS A 33 -5.79 2.71 0.38
N SER A 34 -6.24 3.73 -0.33
CA SER A 34 -5.42 4.55 -1.22
C SER A 34 -6.02 5.94 -1.39
N MET A 35 -5.16 6.90 -1.71
CA MET A 35 -5.56 8.26 -2.05
C MET A 35 -4.76 8.75 -3.25
N VAL A 36 -5.39 9.58 -4.08
CA VAL A 36 -4.75 10.27 -5.20
C VAL A 36 -5.05 11.75 -5.07
N GLU A 37 -4.00 12.55 -4.98
CA GLU A 37 -4.08 14.01 -5.04
C GLU A 37 -3.84 14.47 -6.50
N PHE A 38 -4.74 15.32 -6.98
CA PHE A 38 -4.68 15.88 -8.32
C PHE A 38 -3.98 17.25 -8.32
N VAL A 39 -3.65 17.73 -9.52
CA VAL A 39 -2.94 19.01 -9.72
C VAL A 39 -3.72 20.23 -9.24
N ASP A 40 -5.03 20.12 -9.09
CA ASP A 40 -5.92 21.15 -8.55
C ASP A 40 -6.07 21.09 -7.02
N GLY A 41 -5.34 20.17 -6.37
CA GLY A 41 -5.44 19.93 -4.92
C GLY A 41 -6.61 19.06 -4.50
N GLY A 42 -7.45 18.62 -5.45
CA GLY A 42 -8.52 17.67 -5.16
C GLY A 42 -7.96 16.28 -4.78
N VAL A 43 -8.56 15.62 -3.77
CA VAL A 43 -8.15 14.29 -3.34
C VAL A 43 -9.30 13.31 -3.55
N LYS A 44 -9.00 12.19 -4.19
CA LYS A 44 -9.89 11.02 -4.24
C LYS A 44 -9.31 9.89 -3.41
N ALA A 45 -10.17 9.26 -2.62
CA ALA A 45 -9.79 8.14 -1.77
C ALA A 45 -10.65 6.91 -2.04
N GLN A 46 -10.05 5.73 -1.99
CA GLN A 46 -10.75 4.46 -1.97
C GLN A 46 -10.97 4.05 -0.51
N LEU A 47 -12.22 4.00 -0.11
CA LEU A 47 -12.64 3.57 1.22
C LEU A 47 -13.39 2.24 1.13
N GLY A 48 -13.25 1.42 2.16
CA GLY A 48 -13.96 0.15 2.25
C GLY A 48 -13.67 -0.57 3.57
N VAL A 49 -14.39 -1.63 3.84
CA VAL A 49 -13.99 -2.56 4.90
C VAL A 49 -12.65 -3.21 4.52
N PRO A 50 -11.77 -3.54 5.48
CA PRO A 50 -10.48 -4.15 5.21
C PRO A 50 -10.66 -5.62 4.79
N ASP A 51 -11.10 -5.83 3.56
CA ASP A 51 -11.40 -7.12 2.97
C ASP A 51 -10.85 -7.18 1.55
N MET A 52 -9.87 -8.06 1.33
CA MET A 52 -9.22 -8.25 0.03
C MET A 52 -10.15 -8.74 -1.08
N ARG A 53 -11.31 -9.31 -0.73
CA ARG A 53 -12.32 -9.68 -1.72
C ARG A 53 -12.83 -8.48 -2.52
N LEU A 54 -12.83 -7.28 -1.91
CA LEU A 54 -13.29 -6.06 -2.57
C LEU A 54 -12.42 -5.69 -3.78
N PRO A 55 -11.10 -5.47 -3.65
CA PRO A 55 -10.26 -5.16 -4.80
C PRO A 55 -10.14 -6.32 -5.80
N ILE A 56 -10.13 -7.57 -5.32
CA ILE A 56 -10.05 -8.75 -6.19
C ILE A 56 -11.31 -8.86 -7.04
N SER A 57 -12.51 -8.77 -6.44
CA SER A 57 -13.77 -8.84 -7.17
C SER A 57 -13.95 -7.69 -8.15
N TYR A 58 -13.44 -6.50 -7.81
CA TYR A 58 -13.44 -5.37 -8.71
C TYR A 58 -12.55 -5.60 -9.94
N ALA A 59 -11.36 -6.15 -9.74
CA ALA A 59 -10.44 -6.46 -10.83
C ALA A 59 -10.99 -7.56 -11.75
N LEU A 60 -11.62 -8.60 -11.19
CA LEU A 60 -12.23 -9.70 -11.96
C LEU A 60 -13.55 -9.31 -12.63
N GLY A 61 -14.27 -8.36 -12.05
CA GLY A 61 -15.57 -7.91 -12.55
C GLY A 61 -15.49 -6.93 -13.71
N GLU A 62 -14.30 -6.52 -14.13
CA GLU A 62 -14.04 -5.52 -15.18
C GLU A 62 -14.82 -4.21 -14.96
N THR A 63 -16.07 -4.15 -15.38
CA THR A 63 -16.92 -2.97 -15.28
C THR A 63 -18.05 -3.11 -14.25
N ALA A 64 -18.28 -4.32 -13.72
CA ALA A 64 -19.37 -4.61 -12.81
C ALA A 64 -18.90 -4.70 -11.35
N ARG A 65 -19.65 -4.10 -10.42
CA ARG A 65 -19.43 -4.26 -8.98
C ARG A 65 -20.19 -5.49 -8.48
N MET A 66 -19.44 -6.47 -7.97
CA MET A 66 -20.04 -7.64 -7.35
C MET A 66 -20.57 -7.31 -5.96
N TYR A 67 -21.66 -7.97 -5.54
CA TYR A 67 -22.15 -7.87 -4.18
C TYR A 67 -21.18 -8.57 -3.22
N LEU A 68 -20.75 -7.85 -2.19
CA LEU A 68 -19.97 -8.38 -1.07
C LEU A 68 -20.71 -8.05 0.24
N PRO A 69 -20.80 -9.00 1.18
CA PRO A 69 -21.28 -8.71 2.52
C PRO A 69 -20.28 -7.78 3.23
N GLY A 70 -20.77 -6.88 4.00
CA GLY A 70 -19.95 -5.91 4.74
C GLY A 70 -20.09 -4.50 4.14
N ARG A 71 -20.38 -3.58 5.02
CA ARG A 71 -20.51 -2.15 4.73
C ARG A 71 -19.86 -1.38 5.87
N LEU A 72 -19.25 -0.26 5.53
CA LEU A 72 -18.84 0.70 6.54
C LEU A 72 -20.07 1.39 7.12
N THR A 73 -20.08 1.58 8.43
CA THR A 73 -21.13 2.35 9.12
C THR A 73 -20.73 3.81 9.26
N LEU A 74 -21.67 4.68 9.54
CA LEU A 74 -21.40 6.11 9.74
C LEU A 74 -20.44 6.34 10.92
N GLU A 75 -20.53 5.53 11.97
CA GLU A 75 -19.65 5.60 13.13
C GLU A 75 -18.19 5.30 12.76
N GLN A 76 -17.97 4.37 11.83
CA GLN A 76 -16.64 4.06 11.33
C GLN A 76 -16.02 5.21 10.52
N TYR A 77 -16.83 6.00 9.82
CA TYR A 77 -16.35 7.20 9.14
C TYR A 77 -16.10 8.38 10.08
N ALA A 78 -16.70 8.40 11.26
CA ALA A 78 -16.68 9.55 12.16
C ALA A 78 -15.29 9.89 12.69
N SER A 79 -14.38 8.91 12.76
CA SER A 79 -13.03 9.12 13.27
C SER A 79 -12.02 8.37 12.42
N MET A 80 -11.30 9.10 11.56
CA MET A 80 -10.19 8.60 10.77
C MET A 80 -8.94 9.39 11.14
N THR A 81 -7.88 8.70 11.51
CA THR A 81 -6.59 9.29 11.87
C THR A 81 -5.52 8.87 10.88
N PHE A 82 -4.60 9.79 10.61
CA PHE A 82 -3.49 9.57 9.70
C PHE A 82 -2.21 10.05 10.35
N GLU A 83 -1.18 9.23 10.26
CA GLU A 83 0.12 9.50 10.85
C GLU A 83 1.21 9.29 9.80
N LYS A 84 2.30 10.05 9.93
CA LYS A 84 3.49 9.79 9.14
C LYS A 84 4.13 8.49 9.61
N PRO A 85 4.60 7.63 8.69
CA PRO A 85 5.33 6.44 9.09
C PRO A 85 6.64 6.83 9.80
N ASP A 86 6.92 6.15 10.89
CA ASP A 86 8.20 6.24 11.60
C ASP A 86 9.25 5.47 10.79
N THR A 87 10.06 6.19 10.03
CA THR A 87 11.10 5.59 9.16
C THR A 87 12.31 5.10 9.93
N GLU A 88 12.53 5.54 11.16
CA GLU A 88 13.58 5.01 12.03
C GLU A 88 13.18 3.63 12.56
N ARG A 89 11.97 3.52 13.03
CA ARG A 89 11.38 2.25 13.48
C ARG A 89 11.13 1.27 12.33
N PHE A 90 10.81 1.78 11.15
CA PHE A 90 10.47 0.99 9.96
C PHE A 90 11.37 1.32 8.75
N PRO A 91 12.65 1.02 8.81
CA PRO A 91 13.62 1.39 7.77
C PRO A 91 13.31 0.76 6.40
N CYS A 92 12.50 -0.28 6.36
CA CYS A 92 12.09 -0.92 5.10
C CYS A 92 11.39 0.04 4.13
N LEU A 93 10.72 1.09 4.63
CA LEU A 93 10.09 2.08 3.75
C LEU A 93 11.13 2.89 2.96
N ALA A 94 12.25 3.23 3.60
CA ALA A 94 13.35 3.91 2.93
C ALA A 94 14.01 3.04 1.85
N LEU A 95 13.95 1.71 1.98
CA LEU A 95 14.48 0.80 0.96
C LEU A 95 13.73 0.93 -0.37
N ALA A 96 12.43 1.18 -0.36
CA ALA A 96 11.65 1.37 -1.59
C ALA A 96 12.19 2.53 -2.43
N HIS A 97 12.35 3.70 -1.83
CA HIS A 97 12.89 4.87 -2.51
C HIS A 97 14.31 4.63 -3.02
N ARG A 98 15.17 4.06 -2.17
CA ARG A 98 16.55 3.69 -2.58
C ARG A 98 16.59 2.69 -3.73
N CYS A 99 15.66 1.74 -3.79
CA CYS A 99 15.53 0.81 -4.92
C CYS A 99 15.18 1.54 -6.20
N LEU A 100 14.21 2.43 -6.15
CA LEU A 100 13.76 3.20 -7.31
C LEU A 100 14.83 4.18 -7.80
N GLU A 101 15.54 4.84 -6.89
CA GLU A 101 16.68 5.71 -7.21
C GLU A 101 17.81 4.97 -7.90
N ARG A 102 18.16 3.77 -7.43
CA ARG A 102 19.21 2.94 -8.04
C ARG A 102 18.79 2.30 -9.35
N GLY A 103 17.52 1.98 -9.47
CA GLY A 103 16.98 1.33 -10.66
C GLY A 103 17.52 -0.09 -10.91
N GLY A 104 17.52 -0.50 -12.16
CA GLY A 104 17.98 -1.83 -12.57
C GLY A 104 17.19 -2.96 -11.88
N ASN A 105 17.89 -3.96 -11.37
CA ASN A 105 17.30 -5.12 -10.71
C ASN A 105 17.14 -4.98 -9.17
N MET A 106 17.28 -3.77 -8.63
CA MET A 106 17.29 -3.57 -7.17
C MET A 106 16.01 -4.03 -6.49
N ALA A 107 14.84 -3.83 -7.12
CA ALA A 107 13.58 -4.32 -6.59
C ALA A 107 13.57 -5.86 -6.47
N CYS A 108 14.09 -6.57 -7.46
CA CYS A 108 14.27 -8.02 -7.42
C CYS A 108 15.22 -8.46 -6.30
N VAL A 109 16.33 -7.74 -6.12
CA VAL A 109 17.29 -8.02 -5.03
C VAL A 109 16.61 -7.88 -3.66
N VAL A 110 15.84 -6.82 -3.44
CA VAL A 110 15.11 -6.63 -2.16
C VAL A 110 14.06 -7.71 -1.95
N ASN A 111 13.35 -8.13 -3.01
CA ASN A 111 12.38 -9.22 -2.92
C ASN A 111 13.07 -10.54 -2.53
N ALA A 112 14.15 -10.90 -3.20
CA ALA A 112 14.90 -12.11 -2.89
C ALA A 112 15.47 -12.08 -1.45
N ALA A 113 16.00 -10.94 -1.01
CA ALA A 113 16.48 -10.77 0.36
C ALA A 113 15.36 -10.94 1.38
N ASN A 114 14.14 -10.44 1.08
CA ASN A 114 12.97 -10.64 1.92
C ASN A 114 12.59 -12.13 2.04
N GLU A 115 12.54 -12.85 0.93
CA GLU A 115 12.23 -14.29 0.93
C GLU A 115 13.20 -15.07 1.81
N VAL A 116 14.50 -14.79 1.68
CA VAL A 116 15.55 -15.42 2.51
C VAL A 116 15.41 -15.04 3.98
N ALA A 117 15.07 -13.78 4.29
CA ALA A 117 14.95 -13.31 5.66
C ALA A 117 13.69 -13.86 6.37
N VAL A 118 12.61 -14.07 5.63
CA VAL A 118 11.33 -14.57 6.19
C VAL A 118 11.35 -16.09 6.37
N ALA A 119 12.04 -16.84 5.51
CA ALA A 119 12.05 -18.30 5.56
C ALA A 119 12.48 -18.88 6.93
N PRO A 120 13.55 -18.40 7.61
CA PRO A 120 13.91 -18.89 8.94
C PRO A 120 12.89 -18.53 10.02
N PHE A 121 12.15 -17.43 9.86
CA PHE A 121 11.17 -17.00 10.85
C PHE A 121 10.01 -17.99 10.97
N TRP A 122 9.62 -18.65 9.89
CA TRP A 122 8.57 -19.69 9.90
C TRP A 122 9.06 -21.05 10.40
N LEU A 123 10.38 -21.24 10.50
CA LEU A 123 10.96 -22.51 10.99
C LEU A 123 11.11 -22.52 12.53
N VAL A 124 10.95 -21.38 13.19
CA VAL A 124 11.18 -21.21 14.64
C VAL A 124 9.85 -20.99 15.42
N SER A 125 8.75 -20.85 14.70
CA SER A 125 7.39 -20.73 15.26
C SER A 125 6.61 -22.03 15.06
#